data_72121e441ec1b31d565931d38e1f12ba
#
_entry.id   72121e441ec1b31d565931d38e1f12ba
#
_cell.length_a   1.000
_cell.length_b   1.000
_cell.length_c   1.000
_cell.angle_alpha   90.00
_cell.angle_beta   90.00
_cell.angle_gamma   90.00
#
_symmetry.space_group_name_H-M   'P 1'
#
loop_
_entity.id
_entity.type
_entity.pdbx_description
1 polymer ?
#
loop_
_entity_poly.entity_id
_entity_poly.type
_entity_poly.pdbx_seq_one_letter_code
_entity_poly.pdbx_strand_id
1 'polypeptide(L)'
;MNYVLENLKEILESSKIKKIGQNLKYEILVFKNYSINLGGIYFDTMVASHFLDSSLQSYSLDNLSRRFLDHKMLSYKDITKIEKKEISFKQVPVDVAMSYACEDSDITYKLYCIFKDKLLDKDLLAQFHKNEMPFVSVLANLESNGVFIDSKKLNDLSLIHISEPTRPI
;
A
#
# COMPACT_ATOMS: atom_id res chain seq x y z
N MET A 1 -21.92 5.69 3.56
CA MET A 1 -20.44 5.68 3.68
C MET A 1 -19.95 6.76 4.66
N ASN A 2 -20.46 7.96 4.62
CA ASN A 2 -20.04 9.04 5.52
C ASN A 2 -20.25 8.71 7.01
N TYR A 3 -21.39 8.10 7.39
CA TYR A 3 -21.68 7.75 8.78
C TYR A 3 -20.59 6.88 9.45
N VAL A 4 -20.09 5.86 8.74
CA VAL A 4 -19.02 4.99 9.29
C VAL A 4 -17.72 5.76 9.44
N LEU A 5 -17.34 6.55 8.44
CA LEU A 5 -16.11 7.35 8.47
C LEU A 5 -16.15 8.45 9.53
N GLU A 6 -17.32 9.08 9.75
CA GLU A 6 -17.52 10.08 10.80
C GLU A 6 -17.29 9.47 12.19
N ASN A 7 -17.81 8.27 12.45
CA ASN A 7 -17.60 7.58 13.72
C ASN A 7 -16.16 7.07 13.93
N LEU A 8 -15.44 6.80 12.84
CA LEU A 8 -14.05 6.35 12.92
C LEU A 8 -13.03 7.48 12.83
N LYS A 9 -13.47 8.70 12.49
CA LYS A 9 -12.58 9.83 12.19
C LYS A 9 -11.63 10.13 13.35
N GLU A 10 -12.14 10.20 14.58
CA GLU A 10 -11.32 10.47 15.76
C GLU A 10 -10.21 9.43 15.96
N ILE A 11 -10.54 8.16 15.74
CA ILE A 11 -9.56 7.05 15.82
C ILE A 11 -8.54 7.15 14.67
N LEU A 12 -8.99 7.42 13.45
CA LEU A 12 -8.14 7.50 12.28
C LEU A 12 -7.16 8.68 12.35
N GLU A 13 -7.61 9.84 12.82
CA GLU A 13 -6.78 11.06 12.92
C GLU A 13 -5.89 11.09 14.17
N SER A 14 -6.19 10.27 15.19
CA SER A 14 -5.42 10.25 16.44
C SER A 14 -3.97 9.85 16.22
N SER A 15 -3.03 10.70 16.59
CA SER A 15 -1.59 10.39 16.61
C SER A 15 -1.20 9.45 17.75
N LYS A 16 -2.05 9.32 18.78
CA LYS A 16 -1.82 8.44 19.94
C LYS A 16 -2.13 6.97 19.62
N ILE A 17 -3.03 6.72 18.69
CA ILE A 17 -3.43 5.37 18.27
C ILE A 17 -2.53 4.96 17.11
N LYS A 18 -1.68 3.97 17.37
CA LYS A 18 -0.74 3.45 16.37
C LYS A 18 -1.47 2.69 15.27
N LYS A 19 -1.21 3.04 14.00
CA LYS A 19 -1.73 2.34 12.83
C LYS A 19 -0.64 1.46 12.23
N ILE A 20 -1.02 0.23 11.98
CA ILE A 20 -0.24 -0.77 11.28
C ILE A 20 -0.99 -1.09 9.99
N GLY A 21 -0.29 -1.16 8.88
CA GLY A 21 -0.92 -1.45 7.59
C GLY A 21 0.05 -2.01 6.56
N GLN A 22 -0.49 -2.27 5.40
CA GLN A 22 0.23 -2.71 4.21
C GLN A 22 0.06 -1.66 3.11
N ASN A 23 1.12 -0.94 2.73
CA ASN A 23 1.09 0.16 1.77
C ASN A 23 0.26 1.37 2.28
N LEU A 24 0.51 1.80 3.51
CA LEU A 24 -0.21 2.91 4.18
C LEU A 24 -0.23 4.22 3.37
N LYS A 25 0.69 4.40 2.44
CA LYS A 25 0.66 5.51 1.49
C LYS A 25 -0.69 5.56 0.75
N TYR A 26 -1.22 4.40 0.33
CA TYR A 26 -2.49 4.30 -0.35
C TYR A 26 -3.66 4.72 0.56
N GLU A 27 -3.68 4.24 1.81
CA GLU A 27 -4.70 4.62 2.79
C GLU A 27 -4.67 6.13 3.08
N ILE A 28 -3.49 6.75 3.20
CA ILE A 28 -3.37 8.20 3.38
C ILE A 28 -4.07 8.94 2.23
N LEU A 29 -3.82 8.54 0.99
CA LEU A 29 -4.42 9.16 -0.20
C LEU A 29 -5.94 8.95 -0.26
N VAL A 30 -6.41 7.73 0.05
CA VAL A 30 -7.84 7.41 0.07
C VAL A 30 -8.56 8.23 1.14
N PHE A 31 -8.07 8.26 2.38
CA PHE A 31 -8.69 9.01 3.47
C PHE A 31 -8.65 10.52 3.24
N LYS A 32 -7.62 11.04 2.59
CA LYS A 32 -7.53 12.46 2.21
C LYS A 32 -8.71 12.89 1.31
N ASN A 33 -9.20 12.02 0.42
CA ASN A 33 -10.39 12.30 -0.40
C ASN A 33 -11.68 12.45 0.42
N TYR A 34 -11.69 11.96 1.66
CA TYR A 34 -12.80 12.13 2.62
C TYR A 34 -12.51 13.17 3.69
N SER A 35 -11.50 14.03 3.50
CA SER A 35 -11.07 15.04 4.48
C SER A 35 -10.71 14.44 5.83
N ILE A 36 -10.09 13.27 5.82
CA ILE A 36 -9.55 12.58 7.01
C ILE A 36 -8.03 12.54 6.87
N ASN A 37 -7.33 13.09 7.88
CA ASN A 37 -5.87 13.06 7.94
C ASN A 37 -5.42 11.88 8.78
N LEU A 38 -4.99 10.80 8.15
CA LEU A 38 -4.55 9.59 8.85
C LEU A 38 -3.36 9.90 9.76
N GLY A 39 -3.56 9.80 11.07
CA GLY A 39 -2.55 10.05 12.10
C GLY A 39 -2.02 8.76 12.72
N GLY A 40 -0.90 8.86 13.46
CA GLY A 40 -0.35 7.71 14.20
C GLY A 40 0.18 6.58 13.32
N ILE A 41 0.64 6.87 12.10
CA ILE A 41 1.25 5.91 11.19
C ILE A 41 2.49 5.34 11.88
N TYR A 42 2.44 4.05 12.18
CA TYR A 42 3.46 3.43 13.02
C TYR A 42 4.29 2.41 12.26
N PHE A 43 3.65 1.56 11.48
CA PHE A 43 4.35 0.47 10.82
C PHE A 43 3.67 0.08 9.50
N ASP A 44 4.46 0.04 8.43
CA ASP A 44 4.03 -0.43 7.11
C ASP A 44 4.77 -1.72 6.78
N THR A 45 4.03 -2.81 6.61
CA THR A 45 4.60 -4.14 6.35
C THR A 45 5.25 -4.26 4.97
N MET A 46 4.76 -3.53 3.96
CA MET A 46 5.39 -3.46 2.65
C MET A 46 6.76 -2.78 2.74
N VAL A 47 6.82 -1.62 3.40
CA VAL A 47 8.07 -0.87 3.59
C VAL A 47 9.06 -1.67 4.42
N ALA A 48 8.59 -2.29 5.52
CA ALA A 48 9.44 -3.13 6.37
C ALA A 48 10.04 -4.32 5.61
N SER A 49 9.24 -4.99 4.79
CA SER A 49 9.71 -6.11 3.98
C SER A 49 10.77 -5.69 2.95
N HIS A 50 10.56 -4.54 2.29
CA HIS A 50 11.53 -3.96 1.36
C HIS A 50 12.83 -3.56 2.07
N PHE A 51 12.73 -2.93 3.23
CA PHE A 51 13.89 -2.49 4.03
C PHE A 51 14.70 -3.68 4.56
N LEU A 52 14.04 -4.80 4.89
CA LEU A 52 14.69 -6.04 5.32
C LEU A 52 15.36 -6.81 4.17
N ASP A 53 14.74 -6.81 3.00
CA ASP A 53 15.20 -7.54 1.82
C ASP A 53 14.71 -6.86 0.54
N SER A 54 15.56 -6.03 -0.06
CA SER A 54 15.28 -5.32 -1.30
C SER A 54 15.36 -6.19 -2.56
N SER A 55 15.73 -7.47 -2.43
CA SER A 55 15.86 -8.41 -3.54
C SER A 55 14.57 -9.15 -3.89
N LEU A 56 13.50 -8.97 -3.11
CA LEU A 56 12.24 -9.64 -3.36
C LEU A 56 11.60 -9.14 -4.67
N GLN A 57 11.09 -10.07 -5.46
CA GLN A 57 10.42 -9.75 -6.72
C GLN A 57 9.08 -9.03 -6.52
N SER A 58 8.44 -9.21 -5.38
CA SER A 58 7.15 -8.58 -5.06
C SER A 58 6.94 -8.45 -3.56
N TYR A 59 6.39 -7.31 -3.16
CA TYR A 59 6.06 -6.95 -1.79
C TYR A 59 4.54 -6.93 -1.56
N SER A 60 3.76 -7.57 -2.43
CA SER A 60 2.31 -7.70 -2.23
C SER A 60 2.00 -8.54 -0.99
N LEU A 61 0.86 -8.26 -0.35
CA LEU A 61 0.44 -8.97 0.87
C LEU A 61 0.37 -10.49 0.66
N ASP A 62 -0.18 -10.95 -0.48
CA ASP A 62 -0.26 -12.38 -0.83
C ASP A 62 1.13 -13.03 -0.95
N ASN A 63 2.11 -12.36 -1.60
CA ASN A 63 3.46 -12.90 -1.71
C ASN A 63 4.18 -12.94 -0.37
N LEU A 64 4.02 -11.90 0.45
CA LEU A 64 4.59 -11.87 1.80
C LEU A 64 3.96 -12.93 2.70
N SER A 65 2.63 -13.11 2.62
CA SER A 65 1.89 -14.15 3.33
C SER A 65 2.41 -15.55 2.99
N ARG A 66 2.54 -15.87 1.71
CA ARG A 66 3.09 -17.16 1.27
C ARG A 66 4.53 -17.38 1.75
N ARG A 67 5.36 -16.34 1.67
CA ARG A 67 6.79 -16.45 1.98
C ARG A 67 7.06 -16.58 3.48
N PHE A 68 6.35 -15.82 4.32
CA PHE A 68 6.66 -15.70 5.74
C PHE A 68 5.67 -16.43 6.66
N LEU A 69 4.48 -16.77 6.16
CA LEU A 69 3.44 -17.44 6.93
C LEU A 69 3.02 -18.79 6.33
N ASP A 70 3.56 -19.17 5.16
CA ASP A 70 3.13 -20.34 4.37
C ASP A 70 1.60 -20.37 4.16
N HIS A 71 1.00 -19.17 3.99
CA HIS A 71 -0.44 -19.01 3.88
C HIS A 71 -0.84 -18.44 2.52
N LYS A 72 -1.77 -19.09 1.84
CA LYS A 72 -2.36 -18.64 0.58
C LYS A 72 -3.63 -17.86 0.89
N MET A 73 -3.62 -16.57 0.61
CA MET A 73 -4.74 -15.67 0.83
C MET A 73 -5.86 -15.84 -0.19
N LEU A 74 -7.05 -15.39 0.19
CA LEU A 74 -8.15 -15.16 -0.77
C LEU A 74 -7.73 -14.11 -1.79
N SER A 75 -7.83 -14.44 -3.07
CA SER A 75 -7.50 -13.49 -4.13
C SER A 75 -8.65 -12.53 -4.38
N TYR A 76 -8.35 -11.23 -4.61
CA TYR A 76 -9.34 -10.26 -5.07
C TYR A 76 -10.11 -10.74 -6.31
N LYS A 77 -9.41 -11.43 -7.23
CA LYS A 77 -10.02 -11.99 -8.43
C LYS A 77 -11.01 -13.11 -8.12
N ASP A 78 -10.75 -13.92 -7.08
CA ASP A 78 -11.64 -15.03 -6.72
C ASP A 78 -12.97 -14.51 -6.16
N ILE A 79 -12.94 -13.41 -5.40
CA ILE A 79 -14.14 -12.80 -4.80
C ILE A 79 -14.90 -11.88 -5.76
N THR A 80 -14.25 -11.34 -6.80
CA THR A 80 -14.87 -10.49 -7.81
C THR A 80 -15.27 -11.24 -9.09
N LYS A 81 -14.98 -12.55 -9.18
CA LYS A 81 -15.30 -13.36 -10.35
C LYS A 81 -16.46 -14.32 -10.04
N ILE A 82 -17.67 -13.98 -10.47
CA ILE A 82 -18.85 -14.84 -10.34
C ILE A 82 -19.23 -15.34 -11.73
N GLU A 83 -19.36 -16.66 -11.90
CA GLU A 83 -19.83 -17.32 -13.14
C GLU A 83 -19.11 -16.81 -14.42
N LYS A 84 -17.79 -16.64 -14.37
CA LYS A 84 -16.94 -16.12 -15.47
C LYS A 84 -17.14 -14.62 -15.81
N LYS A 85 -17.94 -13.88 -15.04
CA LYS A 85 -18.06 -12.42 -15.17
C LYS A 85 -17.32 -11.75 -14.03
N GLU A 86 -16.56 -10.72 -14.37
CA GLU A 86 -15.91 -9.86 -13.37
C GLU A 86 -16.92 -8.82 -12.89
N ILE A 87 -17.17 -8.79 -11.58
CA ILE A 87 -18.06 -7.84 -10.93
C ILE A 87 -17.27 -6.77 -10.18
N SER A 88 -17.87 -5.60 -9.98
CA SER A 88 -17.29 -4.60 -9.11
C SER A 88 -17.30 -5.09 -7.65
N PHE A 89 -16.28 -4.73 -6.86
CA PHE A 89 -16.24 -5.06 -5.43
C PHE A 89 -17.49 -4.59 -4.66
N LYS A 90 -18.13 -3.52 -5.11
CA LYS A 90 -19.41 -3.03 -4.56
C LYS A 90 -20.57 -4.05 -4.67
N GLN A 91 -20.46 -5.02 -5.56
CA GLN A 91 -21.45 -6.06 -5.82
C GLN A 91 -21.12 -7.37 -5.11
N VAL A 92 -19.94 -7.46 -4.48
CA VAL A 92 -19.55 -8.64 -3.69
C VAL A 92 -20.41 -8.71 -2.43
N PRO A 93 -20.98 -9.89 -2.08
CA PRO A 93 -21.73 -10.08 -0.84
C PRO A 93 -20.91 -9.67 0.38
N VAL A 94 -21.57 -9.03 1.37
CA VAL A 94 -20.90 -8.43 2.53
C VAL A 94 -20.14 -9.46 3.36
N ASP A 95 -20.66 -10.67 3.52
CA ASP A 95 -20.02 -11.78 4.22
C ASP A 95 -18.71 -12.23 3.57
N VAL A 96 -18.69 -12.29 2.23
CA VAL A 96 -17.49 -12.60 1.45
C VAL A 96 -16.48 -11.45 1.54
N ALA A 97 -16.93 -10.21 1.35
CA ALA A 97 -16.08 -9.03 1.48
C ALA A 97 -15.52 -8.88 2.90
N MET A 98 -16.31 -9.20 3.94
CA MET A 98 -15.86 -9.21 5.33
C MET A 98 -14.77 -10.25 5.55
N SER A 99 -14.96 -11.48 5.08
CA SER A 99 -13.94 -12.55 5.22
C SER A 99 -12.62 -12.15 4.58
N TYR A 100 -12.67 -11.56 3.38
CA TYR A 100 -11.49 -11.04 2.68
C TYR A 100 -10.80 -9.92 3.49
N ALA A 101 -11.54 -8.91 3.93
CA ALA A 101 -10.96 -7.78 4.67
C ALA A 101 -10.41 -8.18 6.04
N CYS A 102 -11.05 -9.14 6.72
CA CYS A 102 -10.55 -9.69 7.99
C CYS A 102 -9.25 -10.46 7.77
N GLU A 103 -9.16 -11.26 6.71
CA GLU A 103 -7.92 -11.97 6.36
C GLU A 103 -6.79 -11.00 6.07
N ASP A 104 -7.01 -9.95 5.25
CA ASP A 104 -6.01 -8.92 4.96
C ASP A 104 -5.47 -8.28 6.26
N SER A 105 -6.36 -7.97 7.20
CA SER A 105 -6.00 -7.36 8.48
C SER A 105 -5.21 -8.32 9.38
N ASP A 106 -5.63 -9.57 9.49
CA ASP A 106 -4.98 -10.61 10.31
C ASP A 106 -3.56 -10.91 9.78
N ILE A 107 -3.45 -11.11 8.46
CA ILE A 107 -2.16 -11.36 7.81
C ILE A 107 -1.22 -10.15 7.96
N THR A 108 -1.72 -8.95 7.78
CA THR A 108 -0.92 -7.72 7.98
C THR A 108 -0.38 -7.65 9.41
N TYR A 109 -1.19 -7.97 10.41
CA TYR A 109 -0.74 -7.96 11.80
C TYR A 109 0.28 -9.07 12.11
N LYS A 110 0.08 -10.27 11.58
CA LYS A 110 1.07 -11.38 11.71
C LYS A 110 2.41 -11.02 11.07
N LEU A 111 2.39 -10.42 9.87
CA LEU A 111 3.60 -9.94 9.21
C LEU A 111 4.28 -8.81 9.98
N TYR A 112 3.51 -7.89 10.58
CA TYR A 112 4.05 -6.87 11.47
C TYR A 112 4.86 -7.50 12.62
N CYS A 113 4.32 -8.50 13.30
CA CYS A 113 5.03 -9.18 14.38
C CYS A 113 6.38 -9.75 13.90
N ILE A 114 6.36 -10.50 12.79
CA ILE A 114 7.56 -11.11 12.22
C ILE A 114 8.60 -10.05 11.80
N PHE A 115 8.17 -9.00 11.09
CA PHE A 115 9.09 -8.01 10.57
C PHE A 115 9.65 -7.11 11.67
N LYS A 116 8.84 -6.80 12.69
CA LYS A 116 9.31 -6.07 13.86
C LYS A 116 10.44 -6.84 14.56
N ASP A 117 10.26 -8.14 14.79
CA ASP A 117 11.30 -8.97 15.44
C ASP A 117 12.57 -9.05 14.57
N LYS A 118 12.42 -9.25 13.25
CA LYS A 118 13.55 -9.26 12.32
C LYS A 118 14.29 -7.91 12.26
N LEU A 119 13.58 -6.78 12.39
CA LEU A 119 14.19 -5.45 12.44
C LEU A 119 14.94 -5.23 13.76
N LEU A 120 14.42 -5.76 14.86
CA LEU A 120 15.07 -5.75 16.18
C LEU A 120 16.36 -6.58 16.16
N ASP A 121 16.31 -7.80 15.68
CA ASP A 121 17.44 -8.72 15.59
C ASP A 121 18.61 -8.15 14.77
N LYS A 122 18.30 -7.32 13.77
CA LYS A 122 19.30 -6.64 12.92
C LYS A 122 19.70 -5.25 13.40
N ASP A 123 19.18 -4.79 14.55
CA ASP A 123 19.35 -3.41 15.08
C ASP A 123 18.90 -2.31 14.09
N LEU A 124 17.90 -2.60 13.26
CA LEU A 124 17.39 -1.70 12.22
C LEU A 124 16.07 -1.00 12.61
N LEU A 125 15.41 -1.40 13.70
CA LEU A 125 14.09 -0.90 14.06
C LEU A 125 14.09 0.63 14.33
N ALA A 126 15.12 1.15 14.98
CA ALA A 126 15.25 2.58 15.26
C ALA A 126 15.39 3.39 13.95
N GLN A 127 16.23 2.91 13.01
CA GLN A 127 16.40 3.52 11.70
C GLN A 127 15.13 3.45 10.86
N PHE A 128 14.42 2.32 10.87
CA PHE A 128 13.14 2.15 10.20
C PHE A 128 12.11 3.20 10.66
N HIS A 129 11.95 3.38 11.97
CA HIS A 129 11.02 4.39 12.49
C HIS A 129 11.48 5.83 12.26
N LYS A 130 12.77 6.09 12.22
CA LYS A 130 13.33 7.44 12.06
C LYS A 130 13.30 7.90 10.60
N ASN A 131 13.51 7.00 9.65
CA ASN A 131 13.69 7.34 8.24
C ASN A 131 12.55 6.83 7.37
N GLU A 132 12.29 5.51 7.38
CA GLU A 132 11.36 4.88 6.44
C GLU A 132 9.90 5.27 6.71
N MET A 133 9.48 5.21 7.95
CA MET A 133 8.08 5.51 8.28
C MET A 133 7.69 6.97 8.02
N PRO A 134 8.48 8.01 8.37
CA PRO A 134 8.16 9.38 7.98
C PRO A 134 8.16 9.59 6.46
N PHE A 135 8.99 8.85 5.72
CA PHE A 135 9.07 8.95 4.27
C PHE A 135 7.78 8.52 3.57
N VAL A 136 7.00 7.59 4.14
CA VAL A 136 5.67 7.20 3.64
C VAL A 136 4.75 8.41 3.47
N SER A 137 4.72 9.29 4.46
CA SER A 137 3.91 10.52 4.41
C SER A 137 4.42 11.52 3.38
N VAL A 138 5.73 11.62 3.20
CA VAL A 138 6.35 12.47 2.17
C VAL A 138 5.95 11.98 0.78
N LEU A 139 6.04 10.67 0.53
CA LEU A 139 5.63 10.07 -0.75
C LEU A 139 4.13 10.27 -1.03
N ALA A 140 3.29 10.10 -0.01
CA ALA A 140 1.85 10.37 -0.15
C ALA A 140 1.57 11.84 -0.53
N ASN A 141 2.29 12.79 0.05
CA ASN A 141 2.14 14.20 -0.29
C ASN A 141 2.65 14.51 -1.70
N LEU A 142 3.77 13.95 -2.12
CA LEU A 142 4.30 14.09 -3.49
C LEU A 142 3.30 13.57 -4.51
N GLU A 143 2.74 12.39 -4.29
CA GLU A 143 1.75 11.77 -5.17
C GLU A 143 0.44 12.57 -5.21
N SER A 144 -0.01 13.08 -4.06
CA SER A 144 -1.19 13.93 -3.97
C SER A 144 -1.05 15.27 -4.70
N ASN A 145 0.15 15.86 -4.69
CA ASN A 145 0.43 17.12 -5.40
C ASN A 145 0.56 16.89 -6.91
N GLY A 146 0.95 15.69 -7.31
CA GLY A 146 1.22 15.35 -8.70
C GLY A 146 2.48 16.00 -9.26
N VAL A 147 2.73 15.76 -10.55
CA VAL A 147 3.84 16.32 -11.30
C VAL A 147 3.29 16.97 -12.57
N PHE A 148 3.71 18.19 -12.85
CA PHE A 148 3.35 18.86 -14.10
C PHE A 148 4.06 18.18 -15.28
N ILE A 149 3.29 17.76 -16.28
CA ILE A 149 3.82 17.20 -17.52
C ILE A 149 3.56 18.20 -18.64
N ASP A 150 4.65 18.70 -19.28
CA ASP A 150 4.57 19.48 -20.49
C ASP A 150 4.32 18.54 -21.69
N SER A 151 3.05 18.34 -22.00
CA SER A 151 2.62 17.45 -23.08
C SER A 151 3.21 17.83 -24.46
N LYS A 152 3.44 19.14 -24.69
CA LYS A 152 4.01 19.62 -25.94
C LYS A 152 5.46 19.18 -26.10
N LYS A 153 6.27 19.42 -25.04
CA LYS A 153 7.67 18.95 -25.04
C LYS A 153 7.79 17.44 -25.16
N LEU A 154 6.88 16.71 -24.50
CA LEU A 154 6.86 15.25 -24.57
C LEU A 154 6.56 14.75 -25.99
N ASN A 155 5.61 15.37 -26.68
CA ASN A 155 5.29 15.07 -28.07
C ASN A 155 6.46 15.41 -29.01
N ASP A 156 7.10 16.58 -28.83
CA ASP A 156 8.27 16.96 -29.62
C ASP A 156 9.41 15.98 -29.46
N LEU A 157 9.70 15.54 -28.22
CA LEU A 157 10.70 14.49 -27.94
C LEU A 157 10.33 13.14 -28.56
N SER A 158 9.06 12.76 -28.54
CA SER A 158 8.60 11.52 -29.18
C SER A 158 8.81 11.56 -30.70
N LEU A 159 8.54 12.70 -31.35
CA LEU A 159 8.75 12.89 -32.79
C LEU A 159 10.23 12.82 -33.16
N ILE A 160 11.13 13.35 -32.33
CA ILE A 160 12.59 13.26 -32.53
C ILE A 160 13.04 11.78 -32.49
N HIS A 161 12.51 11.02 -31.52
CA HIS A 161 12.85 9.58 -31.43
C HIS A 161 12.34 8.74 -32.61
N ILE A 162 11.21 9.13 -33.20
CA ILE A 162 10.64 8.45 -34.36
C ILE A 162 11.43 8.84 -35.65
N SER A 163 11.84 10.10 -35.78
CA SER A 163 12.53 10.61 -36.98
C SER A 163 14.05 10.36 -36.99
N GLU A 164 14.66 10.20 -35.80
CA GLU A 164 16.08 9.82 -35.66
C GLU A 164 16.19 8.51 -34.86
N PRO A 165 15.91 7.33 -35.46
CA PRO A 165 16.19 6.07 -34.81
C PRO A 165 17.68 6.00 -34.51
N THR A 166 18.01 5.70 -33.23
CA THR A 166 19.38 5.58 -32.73
C THR A 166 20.25 4.83 -33.72
N ARG A 167 21.29 5.51 -34.25
CA ARG A 167 22.31 4.85 -35.12
C ARG A 167 22.90 3.71 -34.28
N PRO A 168 22.94 2.47 -34.77
CA PRO A 168 23.71 1.42 -34.14
C PRO A 168 25.18 1.86 -34.12
N ILE A 169 25.77 1.81 -32.94
CA ILE A 169 27.22 2.00 -32.70
C ILE A 169 27.95 0.81 -33.25
#